data_75762d4b5dd81b0e82750143c8b0201a
#
_entry.id   75762d4b5dd81b0e82750143c8b0201a
#
_cell.length_a   1.000
_cell.length_b   1.000
_cell.length_c   1.000
_cell.angle_alpha   90.00
_cell.angle_beta   90.00
_cell.angle_gamma   90.00
#
_symmetry.space_group_name_H-M   'P 1'
#
loop_
_entity.id
_entity.type
_entity.pdbx_description
1 polymer ?
#
loop_
_entity_poly.entity_id
_entity_poly.type
_entity_poly.pdbx_seq_one_letter_code
_entity_poly.pdbx_strand_id
1 'polypeptide(L)'
;MSEQRRKQQQKQNPVEEPTNSPRKTLIWGGIVLALLVAYGAWWYYTNHRYDGFAKCLAAKQTKMYGLYWCPHCAEQKAMFGKAFQYVPYVECAIKGSRELAPACSAAGVKLFPSWQFGSNPPKEGVYPLEELSDKTGCALP
;
A
#
# COMPACT_ATOMS: atom_id res chain seq x y z
N MET A 1 63.55 -40.11 5.13
CA MET A 1 63.64 -38.91 4.29
C MET A 1 62.27 -38.28 3.93
N SER A 2 61.16 -38.80 4.36
CA SER A 2 59.80 -38.35 3.99
C SER A 2 59.14 -37.42 5.01
N GLU A 3 59.53 -37.45 6.26
CA GLU A 3 58.82 -36.65 7.33
C GLU A 3 59.29 -35.20 7.40
N GLN A 4 60.57 -34.95 7.11
CA GLN A 4 61.07 -33.56 7.08
C GLN A 4 60.55 -32.76 5.88
N ARG A 5 60.24 -33.35 4.74
CA ARG A 5 59.65 -32.70 3.59
C ARG A 5 58.18 -32.30 3.84
N ARG A 6 57.42 -33.12 4.59
CA ARG A 6 56.03 -32.80 4.96
C ARG A 6 55.96 -31.60 5.92
N LYS A 7 56.89 -31.51 6.87
CA LYS A 7 56.97 -30.38 7.82
C LYS A 7 57.38 -29.06 7.14
N GLN A 8 58.16 -29.13 6.04
CA GLN A 8 58.53 -27.97 5.26
C GLN A 8 57.41 -27.50 4.32
N GLN A 9 56.59 -28.40 3.76
CA GLN A 9 55.44 -28.03 2.94
C GLN A 9 54.29 -27.45 3.75
N GLN A 10 54.15 -27.83 5.02
CA GLN A 10 53.14 -27.27 5.91
C GLN A 10 53.46 -25.85 6.38
N LYS A 11 54.70 -25.39 6.24
CA LYS A 11 55.16 -24.05 6.56
C LYS A 11 55.01 -23.05 5.42
N GLN A 12 54.63 -23.50 4.21
CA GLN A 12 54.56 -22.68 3.00
C GLN A 12 53.13 -22.36 2.52
N ASN A 13 52.10 -22.78 3.26
CA ASN A 13 50.75 -22.30 3.04
C ASN A 13 50.43 -21.29 4.14
N PRO A 14 50.61 -19.99 3.93
CA PRO A 14 49.94 -19.01 4.75
C PRO A 14 48.46 -19.23 4.52
N VAL A 15 47.72 -19.68 5.54
CA VAL A 15 46.30 -19.54 5.56
C VAL A 15 46.06 -18.02 5.41
N GLU A 16 45.71 -17.59 4.21
CA GLU A 16 45.19 -16.22 3.99
C GLU A 16 43.91 -16.13 4.82
N GLU A 17 44.04 -15.71 6.08
CA GLU A 17 42.91 -15.19 6.82
C GLU A 17 42.31 -14.07 5.97
N PRO A 18 41.02 -14.12 5.67
CA PRO A 18 40.39 -13.04 4.96
C PRO A 18 40.57 -11.78 5.84
N THR A 19 41.51 -10.91 5.46
CA THR A 19 41.73 -9.61 6.10
C THR A 19 40.52 -8.77 5.84
N ASN A 20 39.47 -9.02 6.64
CA ASN A 20 38.27 -8.22 6.64
C ASN A 20 38.64 -6.89 7.31
N SER A 21 39.17 -5.97 6.49
CA SER A 21 39.56 -4.65 6.93
C SER A 21 38.32 -4.00 7.59
N PRO A 22 38.39 -3.54 8.86
CA PRO A 22 37.25 -2.97 9.57
C PRO A 22 36.63 -1.78 8.81
N ARG A 23 37.41 -1.12 7.98
CA ARG A 23 36.91 -0.05 7.09
C ARG A 23 35.96 -0.57 6.02
N LYS A 24 36.24 -1.74 5.42
CA LYS A 24 35.37 -2.33 4.39
C LYS A 24 34.04 -2.77 4.99
N THR A 25 34.07 -3.41 6.17
CA THR A 25 32.83 -3.82 6.87
C THR A 25 31.98 -2.63 7.28
N LEU A 26 32.58 -1.52 7.74
CA LEU A 26 31.87 -0.29 8.08
C LEU A 26 31.24 0.37 6.81
N ILE A 27 31.96 0.39 5.70
CA ILE A 27 31.44 0.93 4.44
C ILE A 27 30.26 0.10 3.94
N TRP A 28 30.41 -1.22 3.90
CA TRP A 28 29.31 -2.12 3.47
C TRP A 28 28.12 -2.04 4.43
N GLY A 29 28.35 -1.97 5.73
CA GLY A 29 27.29 -1.76 6.73
C GLY A 29 26.55 -0.44 6.51
N GLY A 30 27.27 0.64 6.23
CA GLY A 30 26.69 1.94 5.91
C GLY A 30 25.85 1.92 4.62
N ILE A 31 26.34 1.26 3.57
CA ILE A 31 25.60 1.12 2.30
C ILE A 31 24.30 0.32 2.51
N VAL A 32 24.36 -0.81 3.22
CA VAL A 32 23.18 -1.63 3.51
C VAL A 32 22.14 -0.83 4.30
N LEU A 33 22.58 -0.10 5.34
CA LEU A 33 21.69 0.74 6.12
C LEU A 33 21.03 1.84 5.27
N ALA A 34 21.79 2.51 4.42
CA ALA A 34 21.27 3.54 3.52
C ALA A 34 20.23 2.97 2.54
N LEU A 35 20.47 1.77 1.99
CA LEU A 35 19.52 1.10 1.11
C LEU A 35 18.24 0.70 1.85
N LEU A 36 18.34 0.23 3.09
CA LEU A 36 17.17 -0.10 3.90
C LEU A 36 16.33 1.13 4.22
N VAL A 37 16.97 2.25 4.56
CA VAL A 37 16.28 3.52 4.82
C VAL A 37 15.61 4.03 3.54
N ALA A 38 16.31 4.00 2.41
CA ALA A 38 15.76 4.43 1.12
C ALA A 38 14.57 3.56 0.69
N TYR A 39 14.69 2.23 0.86
CA TYR A 39 13.60 1.30 0.60
C TYR A 39 12.40 1.56 1.51
N GLY A 40 12.63 1.74 2.81
CA GLY A 40 11.57 2.04 3.79
C GLY A 40 10.85 3.36 3.48
N ALA A 41 11.59 4.40 3.13
CA ALA A 41 11.02 5.69 2.72
C ALA A 41 10.19 5.58 1.43
N TRP A 42 10.73 4.90 0.43
CA TRP A 42 10.00 4.64 -0.82
C TRP A 42 8.72 3.82 -0.57
N TRP A 43 8.81 2.75 0.22
CA TRP A 43 7.66 1.92 0.58
C TRP A 43 6.60 2.72 1.34
N TYR A 44 7.02 3.53 2.32
CA TYR A 44 6.13 4.42 3.06
C TYR A 44 5.41 5.40 2.12
N TYR A 45 6.18 6.11 1.28
CA TYR A 45 5.63 7.07 0.33
C TYR A 45 4.62 6.43 -0.62
N THR A 46 4.95 5.30 -1.24
CA THR A 46 4.06 4.63 -2.19
C THR A 46 2.76 4.14 -1.56
N ASN A 47 2.80 3.73 -0.28
CA ASN A 47 1.61 3.24 0.43
C ASN A 47 0.72 4.35 0.99
N HIS A 48 1.26 5.55 1.22
CA HIS A 48 0.55 6.65 1.89
C HIS A 48 0.30 7.87 0.99
N ARG A 49 0.71 7.79 -0.28
CA ARG A 49 0.60 8.93 -1.20
C ARG A 49 -0.82 9.48 -1.37
N TYR A 50 -1.84 8.63 -1.29
CA TYR A 50 -3.24 9.03 -1.44
C TYR A 50 -3.96 9.34 -0.12
N ASP A 51 -3.27 9.28 1.02
CA ASP A 51 -3.90 9.52 2.33
C ASP A 51 -4.54 10.92 2.43
N GLY A 52 -3.84 11.94 1.93
CA GLY A 52 -4.34 13.31 1.90
C GLY A 52 -5.60 13.45 1.04
N PHE A 53 -5.60 12.83 -0.13
CA PHE A 53 -6.73 12.80 -1.04
C PHE A 53 -7.95 12.11 -0.40
N ALA A 54 -7.78 10.92 0.17
CA ALA A 54 -8.86 10.17 0.82
C ALA A 54 -9.46 10.92 2.02
N LYS A 55 -8.61 11.58 2.84
CA LYS A 55 -9.07 12.43 3.95
C LYS A 55 -9.84 13.67 3.46
N CYS A 56 -9.42 14.25 2.33
CA CYS A 56 -10.14 15.34 1.70
C CYS A 56 -11.54 14.89 1.23
N LEU A 57 -11.65 13.70 0.61
CA LEU A 57 -12.95 13.13 0.23
C LEU A 57 -13.88 13.00 1.45
N ALA A 58 -13.35 12.51 2.58
CA ALA A 58 -14.10 12.43 3.83
C ALA A 58 -14.56 13.81 4.33
N ALA A 59 -13.68 14.81 4.31
CA ALA A 59 -14.02 16.18 4.70
C ALA A 59 -15.09 16.81 3.78
N LYS A 60 -15.14 16.42 2.50
CA LYS A 60 -16.18 16.80 1.53
C LYS A 60 -17.46 15.97 1.63
N GLN A 61 -17.57 15.13 2.67
CA GLN A 61 -18.72 14.22 2.85
C GLN A 61 -18.96 13.30 1.64
N THR A 62 -17.88 12.97 0.94
CA THR A 62 -17.91 12.01 -0.16
C THR A 62 -17.81 10.61 0.42
N LYS A 63 -18.75 9.74 0.07
CA LYS A 63 -18.76 8.35 0.57
C LYS A 63 -19.08 7.37 -0.55
N MET A 64 -18.56 6.16 -0.38
CA MET A 64 -18.78 5.04 -1.29
C MET A 64 -19.69 4.01 -0.67
N TYR A 65 -20.69 3.58 -1.42
CA TYR A 65 -21.56 2.45 -1.09
C TYR A 65 -21.06 1.22 -1.87
N GLY A 66 -20.94 0.10 -1.21
CA GLY A 66 -20.44 -1.11 -1.86
C GLY A 66 -20.87 -2.39 -1.16
N LEU A 67 -20.46 -3.51 -1.75
CA LEU A 67 -20.68 -4.85 -1.23
C LEU A 67 -19.32 -5.52 -1.06
N TYR A 68 -19.10 -6.24 0.02
CA TYR A 68 -17.80 -6.87 0.31
C TYR A 68 -17.37 -7.91 -0.74
N TRP A 69 -18.32 -8.47 -1.48
CA TRP A 69 -18.10 -9.48 -2.51
C TRP A 69 -18.15 -8.92 -3.96
N CYS A 70 -18.38 -7.62 -4.13
CA CYS A 70 -18.48 -6.99 -5.45
C CYS A 70 -17.09 -6.76 -6.07
N PRO A 71 -16.80 -7.31 -7.27
CA PRO A 71 -15.51 -7.14 -7.93
C PRO A 71 -15.17 -5.68 -8.24
N HIS A 72 -16.14 -4.91 -8.77
CA HIS A 72 -15.95 -3.49 -9.09
C HIS A 72 -15.73 -2.63 -7.85
N CYS A 73 -16.31 -3.02 -6.70
CA CYS A 73 -16.02 -2.35 -5.43
C CYS A 73 -14.58 -2.64 -4.98
N ALA A 74 -14.10 -3.88 -5.18
CA ALA A 74 -12.71 -4.23 -4.89
C ALA A 74 -11.74 -3.47 -5.80
N GLU A 75 -12.04 -3.35 -7.10
CA GLU A 75 -11.29 -2.55 -8.07
C GLU A 75 -11.19 -1.09 -7.62
N GLN A 76 -12.31 -0.47 -7.28
CA GLN A 76 -12.34 0.91 -6.77
C GLN A 76 -11.50 1.10 -5.51
N LYS A 77 -11.58 0.17 -4.57
CA LYS A 77 -10.77 0.19 -3.33
C LYS A 77 -9.28 0.07 -3.64
N ALA A 78 -8.92 -0.79 -4.61
CA ALA A 78 -7.54 -1.03 -4.99
C ALA A 78 -6.85 0.24 -5.57
N MET A 79 -7.59 1.13 -6.25
CA MET A 79 -7.06 2.40 -6.75
C MET A 79 -6.51 3.30 -5.63
N PHE A 80 -7.13 3.26 -4.45
CA PHE A 80 -6.67 4.00 -3.27
C PHE A 80 -5.56 3.27 -2.50
N GLY A 81 -5.47 1.95 -2.67
CA GLY A 81 -4.59 1.12 -1.84
C GLY A 81 -4.90 1.28 -0.35
N LYS A 82 -3.87 1.47 0.48
CA LYS A 82 -4.04 1.65 1.93
C LYS A 82 -4.83 2.91 2.32
N ALA A 83 -4.82 3.93 1.48
CA ALA A 83 -5.53 5.18 1.74
C ALA A 83 -7.06 5.00 1.77
N PHE A 84 -7.59 3.89 1.22
CA PHE A 84 -9.03 3.63 1.26
C PHE A 84 -9.58 3.58 2.70
N GLN A 85 -8.77 3.27 3.69
CA GLN A 85 -9.18 3.30 5.11
C GLN A 85 -9.72 4.67 5.57
N TYR A 86 -9.37 5.74 4.87
CA TYR A 86 -9.84 7.11 5.15
C TYR A 86 -11.06 7.51 4.33
N VAL A 87 -11.44 6.71 3.32
CA VAL A 87 -12.65 6.96 2.53
C VAL A 87 -13.87 6.50 3.31
N PRO A 88 -14.88 7.34 3.52
CA PRO A 88 -16.13 6.91 4.13
C PRO A 88 -16.78 5.83 3.28
N TYR A 89 -16.93 4.64 3.84
CA TYR A 89 -17.46 3.47 3.17
C TYR A 89 -18.69 2.94 3.89
N VAL A 90 -19.74 2.67 3.13
CA VAL A 90 -20.98 2.06 3.63
C VAL A 90 -21.11 0.66 3.04
N GLU A 91 -21.02 -0.36 3.89
CA GLU A 91 -21.27 -1.74 3.51
C GLU A 91 -22.77 -1.97 3.36
N CYS A 92 -23.19 -2.32 2.15
CA CYS A 92 -24.59 -2.54 1.81
C CYS A 92 -25.01 -4.01 1.87
N ALA A 93 -24.06 -4.95 1.98
CA ALA A 93 -24.37 -6.37 2.10
C ALA A 93 -24.70 -6.72 3.56
N ILE A 94 -25.77 -7.49 3.73
CA ILE A 94 -26.09 -8.13 4.99
C ILE A 94 -25.69 -9.60 4.87
N LYS A 95 -24.81 -10.08 5.75
CA LYS A 95 -24.37 -11.48 5.73
C LYS A 95 -25.56 -12.43 5.92
N GLY A 96 -25.68 -13.38 5.01
CA GLY A 96 -26.77 -14.37 5.05
C GLY A 96 -28.12 -13.87 4.53
N SER A 97 -28.21 -12.64 4.01
CA SER A 97 -29.40 -12.08 3.40
C SER A 97 -29.14 -11.64 1.97
N ARG A 98 -30.18 -11.57 1.16
CA ARG A 98 -30.17 -10.94 -0.17
C ARG A 98 -30.63 -9.49 -0.12
N GLU A 99 -31.09 -9.03 1.03
CA GLU A 99 -31.53 -7.66 1.24
C GLU A 99 -30.36 -6.72 1.42
N LEU A 100 -30.55 -5.47 1.01
CA LEU A 100 -29.57 -4.42 1.25
C LEU A 100 -29.72 -3.86 2.67
N ALA A 101 -28.60 -3.41 3.23
CA ALA A 101 -28.60 -2.70 4.49
C ALA A 101 -29.55 -1.48 4.43
N PRO A 102 -30.31 -1.20 5.50
CA PRO A 102 -31.33 -0.13 5.51
C PRO A 102 -30.78 1.24 5.09
N ALA A 103 -29.54 1.55 5.46
CA ALA A 103 -28.88 2.81 5.05
C ALA A 103 -28.70 2.93 3.54
N CYS A 104 -28.47 1.82 2.84
CA CYS A 104 -28.28 1.81 1.39
C CYS A 104 -29.64 1.88 0.65
N SER A 105 -30.64 1.17 1.17
CA SER A 105 -32.01 1.25 0.63
C SER A 105 -32.59 2.64 0.81
N ALA A 106 -32.40 3.27 1.97
CA ALA A 106 -32.83 4.64 2.25
C ALA A 106 -32.10 5.67 1.39
N ALA A 107 -30.82 5.44 1.05
CA ALA A 107 -30.06 6.28 0.14
C ALA A 107 -30.44 6.08 -1.34
N GLY A 108 -31.31 5.10 -1.67
CA GLY A 108 -31.72 4.81 -3.03
C GLY A 108 -30.64 4.11 -3.88
N VAL A 109 -29.63 3.50 -3.25
CA VAL A 109 -28.55 2.78 -3.95
C VAL A 109 -29.10 1.49 -4.55
N LYS A 110 -28.86 1.26 -5.85
CA LYS A 110 -29.32 0.07 -6.58
C LYS A 110 -28.17 -0.72 -7.18
N LEU A 111 -27.09 -0.05 -7.57
CA LEU A 111 -25.94 -0.65 -8.23
C LEU A 111 -24.64 -0.30 -7.49
N PHE A 112 -23.60 -1.09 -7.66
CA PHE A 112 -22.36 -1.01 -6.90
C PHE A 112 -21.10 -1.07 -7.78
N PRO A 113 -20.07 -0.30 -7.46
CA PRO A 113 -20.06 0.73 -6.41
C PRO A 113 -20.92 1.94 -6.76
N SER A 114 -21.40 2.65 -5.74
CA SER A 114 -22.04 3.96 -5.91
C SER A 114 -21.36 4.99 -5.03
N TRP A 115 -21.21 6.20 -5.54
CA TRP A 115 -20.59 7.31 -4.84
C TRP A 115 -21.60 8.41 -4.57
N GLN A 116 -21.62 8.90 -3.34
CA GLN A 116 -22.37 10.07 -2.95
C GLN A 116 -21.43 11.24 -2.69
N PHE A 117 -21.66 12.36 -3.36
CA PHE A 117 -20.89 13.59 -3.25
C PHE A 117 -21.68 14.60 -2.42
N GLY A 118 -21.29 14.79 -1.16
CA GLY A 118 -22.03 15.65 -0.22
C GLY A 118 -23.47 15.18 -0.03
N SER A 119 -24.42 16.09 -0.22
CA SER A 119 -25.86 15.81 -0.08
C SER A 119 -26.54 15.32 -1.36
N ASN A 120 -25.81 15.16 -2.46
CA ASN A 120 -26.38 14.72 -3.73
C ASN A 120 -26.77 13.23 -3.68
N PRO A 121 -27.73 12.80 -4.53
CA PRO A 121 -28.05 11.38 -4.66
C PRO A 121 -26.82 10.56 -5.08
N PRO A 122 -26.69 9.30 -4.59
CA PRO A 122 -25.63 8.42 -5.04
C PRO A 122 -25.66 8.18 -6.54
N LYS A 123 -24.48 8.16 -7.16
CA LYS A 123 -24.27 7.82 -8.56
C LYS A 123 -23.44 6.55 -8.67
N GLU A 124 -23.91 5.63 -9.50
CA GLU A 124 -23.22 4.36 -9.77
C GLU A 124 -21.97 4.55 -10.61
N GLY A 125 -21.00 3.67 -10.44
CA GLY A 125 -19.82 3.56 -11.28
C GLY A 125 -18.52 3.44 -10.50
N VAL A 126 -17.53 2.87 -11.18
CA VAL A 126 -16.13 2.92 -10.79
C VAL A 126 -15.57 4.25 -11.32
N TYR A 127 -15.05 5.07 -10.43
CA TYR A 127 -14.51 6.38 -10.77
C TYR A 127 -12.99 6.37 -10.67
N PRO A 128 -12.26 6.70 -11.74
CA PRO A 128 -10.83 7.00 -11.65
C PRO A 128 -10.57 8.08 -10.59
N LEU A 129 -9.39 8.04 -9.96
CA LEU A 129 -9.07 9.00 -8.89
C LEU A 129 -9.07 10.45 -9.41
N GLU A 130 -8.69 10.65 -10.67
CA GLU A 130 -8.72 11.93 -11.36
C GLU A 130 -10.16 12.49 -11.44
N GLU A 131 -11.11 11.64 -11.79
CA GLU A 131 -12.52 12.04 -11.88
C GLU A 131 -13.09 12.36 -10.49
N LEU A 132 -12.70 11.61 -9.46
CA LEU A 132 -13.06 11.92 -8.08
C LEU A 132 -12.45 13.27 -7.63
N SER A 133 -11.21 13.54 -8.04
CA SER A 133 -10.54 14.82 -7.82
C SER A 133 -11.33 15.98 -8.44
N ASP A 134 -11.69 15.85 -9.72
CA ASP A 134 -12.44 16.88 -10.45
C ASP A 134 -13.83 17.15 -9.83
N LYS A 135 -14.54 16.09 -9.44
CA LYS A 135 -15.89 16.19 -8.83
C LYS A 135 -15.87 16.81 -7.44
N THR A 136 -14.79 16.66 -6.69
CA THR A 136 -14.72 17.06 -5.29
C THR A 136 -13.82 18.27 -5.03
N GLY A 137 -12.92 18.58 -5.98
CA GLY A 137 -11.88 19.58 -5.81
C GLY A 137 -10.78 19.15 -4.85
N CYS A 138 -10.67 17.83 -4.55
CA CYS A 138 -9.59 17.30 -3.74
C CYS A 138 -8.36 17.04 -4.62
N ALA A 139 -7.21 17.61 -4.24
CA ALA A 139 -5.98 17.46 -5.01
C ALA A 139 -5.44 16.02 -4.92
N LEU A 140 -5.00 15.48 -6.06
CA LEU A 140 -4.15 14.28 -6.11
C LEU A 140 -2.68 14.65 -5.86
N PRO A 141 -1.87 13.70 -5.32
CA PRO A 141 -0.44 13.91 -5.06
C PRO A 141 0.37 13.94 -6.34
#